data_9098539449bc36074efc8c1c919e34a2
#
_entry.id   9098539449bc36074efc8c1c919e34a2
#
_cell.length_a   1.000
_cell.length_b   1.000
_cell.length_c   1.000
_cell.angle_alpha   90.00
_cell.angle_beta   90.00
_cell.angle_gamma   90.00
#
_symmetry.space_group_name_H-M   'P 1'
#
loop_
_entity.id
_entity.type
_entity.pdbx_description
1 polymer ?
#
loop_
_entity_poly.entity_id
_entity_poly.type
_entity_poly.pdbx_seq_one_letter_code
_entity_poly.pdbx_strand_id
1 'polypeptide(L)'
;MELRVGNKYRLGRKIGSGSFGDIYLGANIATGEEVAIKLECVKTKHPQLHIESKFYKMMQGGVGIPSIKWCGAEGDYNVMVMELLGPSLEDLFNFCSRKFSLKTVLLLADQMISRIEYIHSKNFIHRDVKPDNFLMGLGKKGNLVYIIDFGLAKKYRDARTHQHIPYRENKNLTGTARYASINTHLGIEQSRRDDLESLGYVLMYFNLGSLPWQGLKAATKRQKYERISEKKMSTPIEVLCKGYPSEFSTYLNFCRSLRFDDKPDYSYLRQLFRNLFHRQGFSYDYVFDWNMLKFGASRTAEDGDRERRTGDERDERIGGAPRGSAPRGLPSGPTPGAPNRVRNGPEQAISNPASRVQQSGNTSPRAISRAERERKVSMRLHRGAPANVSSSDLTARQDQSRISTSQEWTVERGTGAGKALVKKMLSEEQGLQEFLEN
;
A
#
# COMPACT_ATOMS: atom_id res chain seq x y z
N MET A 1 -16.03 -29.19 23.24
CA MET A 1 -15.53 -30.05 22.14
C MET A 1 -14.56 -29.21 21.33
N GLU A 2 -13.30 -29.55 21.26
CA GLU A 2 -12.33 -28.83 20.44
C GLU A 2 -12.65 -29.08 18.97
N LEU A 3 -12.82 -28.00 18.19
CA LEU A 3 -12.97 -28.12 16.76
C LEU A 3 -11.59 -28.41 16.14
N ARG A 4 -11.47 -29.53 15.45
CA ARG A 4 -10.23 -29.95 14.78
C ARG A 4 -10.43 -29.95 13.27
N VAL A 5 -9.38 -29.61 12.56
CA VAL A 5 -9.33 -29.59 11.12
C VAL A 5 -8.27 -30.56 10.64
N GLY A 6 -8.61 -31.46 9.72
CA GLY A 6 -7.71 -32.46 9.18
C GLY A 6 -7.08 -33.34 10.24
N ASN A 7 -7.73 -33.58 11.38
CA ASN A 7 -7.23 -34.31 12.56
C ASN A 7 -5.87 -33.82 13.10
N LYS A 8 -5.35 -32.71 12.59
CA LYS A 8 -3.99 -32.23 12.85
C LYS A 8 -3.96 -30.83 13.44
N TYR A 9 -4.98 -30.02 13.15
CA TYR A 9 -4.98 -28.61 13.55
C TYR A 9 -6.18 -28.31 14.44
N ARG A 10 -5.93 -27.65 15.56
CA ARG A 10 -6.97 -27.11 16.45
C ARG A 10 -7.39 -25.76 15.91
N LEU A 11 -8.69 -25.53 15.78
CA LEU A 11 -9.29 -24.26 15.39
C LEU A 11 -9.40 -23.34 16.60
N GLY A 12 -8.89 -22.13 16.50
CA GLY A 12 -8.92 -21.10 17.53
C GLY A 12 -9.86 -19.94 17.21
N ARG A 13 -9.48 -18.74 17.64
CA ARG A 13 -10.26 -17.52 17.42
C ARG A 13 -10.23 -17.05 15.95
N LYS A 14 -11.28 -16.34 15.53
CA LYS A 14 -11.29 -15.66 14.23
C LYS A 14 -10.30 -14.48 14.26
N ILE A 15 -9.42 -14.39 13.27
CA ILE A 15 -8.41 -13.34 13.12
C ILE A 15 -8.68 -12.42 11.93
N GLY A 16 -9.57 -12.81 11.00
CA GLY A 16 -9.87 -11.99 9.84
C GLY A 16 -10.99 -12.55 8.97
N SER A 17 -11.30 -11.82 7.92
CA SER A 17 -12.21 -12.26 6.85
C SER A 17 -11.54 -11.93 5.52
N GLY A 18 -11.31 -12.94 4.70
CA GLY A 18 -10.80 -12.79 3.33
C GLY A 18 -11.93 -12.61 2.31
N SER A 19 -11.55 -12.48 1.05
CA SER A 19 -12.49 -12.28 -0.07
C SER A 19 -13.53 -13.40 -0.20
N PHE A 20 -13.22 -14.61 0.27
CA PHE A 20 -14.03 -15.81 0.05
C PHE A 20 -14.24 -16.66 1.32
N GLY A 21 -13.99 -16.14 2.50
CA GLY A 21 -14.20 -16.88 3.74
C GLY A 21 -13.56 -16.23 4.96
N ASP A 22 -13.81 -16.83 6.09
CA ASP A 22 -13.30 -16.39 7.38
C ASP A 22 -11.93 -17.04 7.68
N ILE A 23 -11.06 -16.29 8.33
CA ILE A 23 -9.71 -16.72 8.69
C ILE A 23 -9.63 -16.86 10.21
N TYR A 24 -9.12 -17.98 10.67
CA TYR A 24 -8.98 -18.31 12.07
C TYR A 24 -7.52 -18.58 12.41
N LEU A 25 -7.12 -18.22 13.62
CA LEU A 25 -5.90 -18.73 14.23
C LEU A 25 -6.10 -20.20 14.52
N GLY A 26 -5.09 -21.01 14.27
CA GLY A 26 -5.07 -22.41 14.63
C GLY A 26 -3.69 -22.83 15.11
N ALA A 27 -3.60 -24.06 15.63
CA ALA A 27 -2.34 -24.64 16.04
C ALA A 27 -2.25 -26.10 15.63
N ASN A 28 -1.08 -26.52 15.15
CA ASN A 28 -0.76 -27.91 14.94
C ASN A 28 -0.72 -28.64 16.31
N ILE A 29 -1.57 -29.63 16.49
CA ILE A 29 -1.73 -30.31 17.78
C ILE A 29 -0.43 -31.04 18.22
N ALA A 30 0.34 -31.54 17.25
CA ALA A 30 1.56 -32.31 17.53
C ALA A 30 2.78 -31.41 17.83
N THR A 31 2.89 -30.26 17.15
CA THR A 31 4.08 -29.40 17.21
C THR A 31 3.85 -28.09 17.97
N GLY A 32 2.60 -27.71 18.20
CA GLY A 32 2.25 -26.38 18.74
C GLY A 32 2.42 -25.25 17.73
N GLU A 33 2.87 -25.51 16.48
CA GLU A 33 3.05 -24.48 15.45
C GLU A 33 1.74 -23.76 15.18
N GLU A 34 1.73 -22.44 15.31
CA GLU A 34 0.59 -21.61 14.96
C GLU A 34 0.42 -21.51 13.44
N VAL A 35 -0.83 -21.52 13.00
CA VAL A 35 -1.22 -21.50 11.58
C VAL A 35 -2.41 -20.58 11.35
N ALA A 36 -2.60 -20.15 10.13
CA ALA A 36 -3.84 -19.50 9.69
C ALA A 36 -4.72 -20.53 8.99
N ILE A 37 -6.01 -20.59 9.37
CA ILE A 37 -6.99 -21.54 8.84
C ILE A 37 -8.09 -20.74 8.14
N LYS A 38 -8.17 -20.84 6.81
CA LYS A 38 -9.21 -20.22 6.01
C LYS A 38 -10.34 -21.21 5.76
N LEU A 39 -11.57 -20.81 6.07
CA LEU A 39 -12.79 -21.60 5.91
C LEU A 39 -13.70 -20.98 4.88
N GLU A 40 -14.20 -21.79 3.96
CA GLU A 40 -15.22 -21.43 2.98
C GLU A 40 -16.36 -22.43 3.04
N CYS A 41 -17.61 -21.97 3.18
CA CYS A 41 -18.77 -22.86 3.20
C CYS A 41 -18.92 -23.57 1.85
N VAL A 42 -19.07 -24.93 1.88
CA VAL A 42 -19.26 -25.74 0.66
C VAL A 42 -20.53 -25.38 -0.12
N LYS A 43 -21.53 -24.79 0.57
CA LYS A 43 -22.80 -24.33 -0.03
C LYS A 43 -22.69 -22.96 -0.71
N THR A 44 -21.51 -22.34 -0.75
CA THR A 44 -21.33 -21.08 -1.46
C THR A 44 -21.63 -21.22 -2.94
N LYS A 45 -22.26 -20.21 -3.56
CA LYS A 45 -22.62 -20.24 -4.99
C LYS A 45 -21.39 -20.29 -5.91
N HIS A 46 -20.27 -19.77 -5.42
CA HIS A 46 -19.02 -19.65 -6.19
C HIS A 46 -17.83 -20.09 -5.34
N PRO A 47 -17.55 -21.40 -5.22
CA PRO A 47 -16.42 -21.88 -4.43
C PRO A 47 -15.10 -21.43 -5.04
N GLN A 48 -14.27 -20.77 -4.24
CA GLN A 48 -12.99 -20.15 -4.67
C GLN A 48 -11.78 -20.72 -3.93
N LEU A 49 -11.98 -21.23 -2.70
CA LEU A 49 -10.85 -21.64 -1.86
C LEU A 49 -9.99 -22.73 -2.50
N HIS A 50 -10.63 -23.68 -3.19
CA HIS A 50 -9.91 -24.72 -3.91
C HIS A 50 -9.07 -24.17 -5.09
N ILE A 51 -9.56 -23.15 -5.79
CA ILE A 51 -8.83 -22.47 -6.86
C ILE A 51 -7.67 -21.70 -6.25
N GLU A 52 -7.91 -20.93 -5.19
CA GLU A 52 -6.89 -20.18 -4.47
C GLU A 52 -5.78 -21.09 -3.94
N SER A 53 -6.14 -22.26 -3.38
CA SER A 53 -5.15 -23.24 -2.90
C SER A 53 -4.24 -23.77 -4.01
N LYS A 54 -4.77 -23.94 -5.22
CA LYS A 54 -3.97 -24.32 -6.41
C LYS A 54 -2.98 -23.23 -6.79
N PHE A 55 -3.39 -21.94 -6.73
CA PHE A 55 -2.48 -20.83 -6.96
C PHE A 55 -1.33 -20.82 -5.97
N TYR A 56 -1.63 -20.93 -4.68
CA TYR A 56 -0.57 -21.00 -3.67
C TYR A 56 0.40 -22.16 -3.92
N LYS A 57 -0.11 -23.33 -4.30
CA LYS A 57 0.74 -24.49 -4.65
C LYS A 57 1.66 -24.21 -5.82
N MET A 58 1.17 -23.53 -6.87
CA MET A 58 1.99 -23.14 -8.02
C MET A 58 3.05 -22.08 -7.66
N MET A 59 2.79 -21.26 -6.66
CA MET A 59 3.71 -20.21 -6.18
C MET A 59 4.69 -20.71 -5.12
N GLN A 60 4.54 -21.95 -4.61
CA GLN A 60 5.40 -22.45 -3.53
C GLN A 60 6.89 -22.37 -3.86
N GLY A 61 7.71 -22.13 -2.84
CA GLY A 61 9.16 -21.95 -2.94
C GLY A 61 9.59 -20.51 -3.25
N GLY A 62 8.66 -19.61 -3.55
CA GLY A 62 8.94 -18.17 -3.73
C GLY A 62 9.15 -17.46 -2.40
N VAL A 63 10.11 -16.54 -2.38
CA VAL A 63 10.33 -15.67 -1.23
C VAL A 63 9.07 -14.81 -1.01
N GLY A 64 8.55 -14.77 0.24
CA GLY A 64 7.37 -13.99 0.58
C GLY A 64 6.06 -14.57 0.02
N ILE A 65 6.03 -15.89 -0.24
CA ILE A 65 4.81 -16.66 -0.50
C ILE A 65 4.55 -17.54 0.70
N PRO A 66 3.38 -17.43 1.38
CA PRO A 66 3.09 -18.27 2.53
C PRO A 66 3.01 -19.75 2.14
N SER A 67 3.53 -20.61 3.01
CA SER A 67 3.47 -22.05 2.79
C SER A 67 2.09 -22.59 3.10
N ILE A 68 1.58 -23.49 2.24
CA ILE A 68 0.34 -24.23 2.48
C ILE A 68 0.68 -25.51 3.26
N LYS A 69 0.06 -25.66 4.42
CA LYS A 69 0.28 -26.80 5.32
C LYS A 69 -0.69 -27.95 5.04
N TRP A 70 -1.94 -27.64 4.71
CA TRP A 70 -2.98 -28.62 4.42
C TRP A 70 -4.15 -27.99 3.67
N CYS A 71 -4.82 -28.75 2.83
CA CYS A 71 -6.07 -28.39 2.19
C CYS A 71 -7.00 -29.59 2.14
N GLY A 72 -8.27 -29.38 2.41
CA GLY A 72 -9.28 -30.42 2.37
C GLY A 72 -10.68 -29.92 2.65
N ALA A 73 -11.61 -30.83 2.85
CA ALA A 73 -12.97 -30.54 3.29
C ALA A 73 -13.14 -31.09 4.70
N GLU A 74 -13.84 -30.33 5.55
CA GLU A 74 -14.19 -30.72 6.91
C GLU A 74 -15.63 -30.30 7.19
N GLY A 75 -16.54 -31.28 7.32
CA GLY A 75 -17.96 -30.99 7.48
C GLY A 75 -18.53 -30.16 6.34
N ASP A 76 -19.13 -29.02 6.68
CA ASP A 76 -19.73 -28.07 5.73
C ASP A 76 -18.73 -27.05 5.15
N TYR A 77 -17.41 -27.24 5.36
CA TYR A 77 -16.40 -26.26 4.96
C TYR A 77 -15.30 -26.86 4.07
N ASN A 78 -14.90 -26.11 3.04
CA ASN A 78 -13.60 -26.22 2.41
C ASN A 78 -12.60 -25.49 3.30
N VAL A 79 -11.43 -26.07 3.47
CA VAL A 79 -10.42 -25.59 4.43
C VAL A 79 -9.06 -25.49 3.76
N MET A 80 -8.37 -24.40 4.04
CA MET A 80 -6.95 -24.22 3.70
C MET A 80 -6.19 -23.80 4.95
N VAL A 81 -5.19 -24.58 5.32
CA VAL A 81 -4.27 -24.29 6.43
C VAL A 81 -2.97 -23.78 5.84
N MET A 82 -2.52 -22.63 6.31
CA MET A 82 -1.34 -21.96 5.79
C MET A 82 -0.48 -21.37 6.90
N GLU A 83 0.72 -20.98 6.56
CA GLU A 83 1.63 -20.25 7.43
C GLU A 83 0.92 -19.03 8.03
N LEU A 84 1.04 -18.88 9.35
CA LEU A 84 0.58 -17.67 10.03
C LEU A 84 1.55 -16.54 9.71
N LEU A 85 0.98 -15.38 9.35
CA LEU A 85 1.72 -14.17 9.05
C LEU A 85 1.37 -13.08 10.05
N GLY A 86 2.20 -12.04 10.09
CA GLY A 86 1.98 -10.86 10.89
C GLY A 86 0.96 -9.88 10.25
N PRO A 87 0.93 -8.64 10.74
CA PRO A 87 -0.03 -7.62 10.27
C PRO A 87 0.18 -7.26 8.81
N SER A 88 -0.88 -6.80 8.17
CA SER A 88 -0.83 -6.24 6.83
C SER A 88 -0.14 -4.88 6.82
N LEU A 89 0.33 -4.44 5.65
CA LEU A 89 0.87 -3.09 5.50
C LEU A 89 -0.19 -2.00 5.74
N GLU A 90 -1.49 -2.29 5.55
CA GLU A 90 -2.56 -1.36 5.92
C GLU A 90 -2.68 -1.24 7.45
N ASP A 91 -2.59 -2.36 8.20
CA ASP A 91 -2.61 -2.36 9.66
C ASP A 91 -1.42 -1.57 10.22
N LEU A 92 -0.21 -1.85 9.70
CA LEU A 92 1.01 -1.15 10.11
C LEU A 92 0.99 0.34 9.73
N PHE A 93 0.41 0.67 8.58
CA PHE A 93 0.22 2.05 8.16
C PHE A 93 -0.71 2.81 9.12
N ASN A 94 -1.83 2.20 9.50
CA ASN A 94 -2.73 2.77 10.49
C ASN A 94 -2.06 2.89 11.87
N PHE A 95 -1.29 1.87 12.29
CA PHE A 95 -0.51 1.90 13.53
C PHE A 95 0.53 3.04 13.55
N CYS A 96 1.15 3.35 12.41
CA CYS A 96 2.06 4.49 12.24
C CYS A 96 1.34 5.82 11.94
N SER A 97 0.08 5.95 12.34
CA SER A 97 -0.75 7.15 12.13
C SER A 97 -0.86 7.57 10.66
N ARG A 98 -0.89 6.57 9.77
CA ARG A 98 -1.04 6.73 8.31
C ARG A 98 0.07 7.58 7.69
N LYS A 99 1.29 7.38 8.16
CA LYS A 99 2.48 8.04 7.63
C LYS A 99 3.68 7.10 7.74
N PHE A 100 4.29 6.77 6.60
CA PHE A 100 5.57 6.08 6.57
C PHE A 100 6.70 7.05 6.20
N SER A 101 7.85 6.86 6.81
CA SER A 101 9.08 7.54 6.40
C SER A 101 9.50 7.11 5.00
N LEU A 102 10.26 7.96 4.31
CA LEU A 102 10.83 7.62 3.01
C LEU A 102 11.65 6.32 3.07
N LYS A 103 12.43 6.12 4.14
CA LYS A 103 13.19 4.89 4.35
C LYS A 103 12.31 3.66 4.34
N THR A 104 11.20 3.67 5.10
CA THR A 104 10.23 2.56 5.15
C THR A 104 9.60 2.31 3.78
N VAL A 105 9.15 3.37 3.10
CA VAL A 105 8.56 3.24 1.75
C VAL A 105 9.54 2.61 0.76
N LEU A 106 10.81 2.99 0.78
CA LEU A 106 11.84 2.46 -0.13
C LEU A 106 12.21 1.02 0.20
N LEU A 107 12.31 0.64 1.48
CA LEU A 107 12.53 -0.75 1.90
C LEU A 107 11.37 -1.66 1.43
N LEU A 108 10.13 -1.18 1.55
CA LEU A 108 8.94 -1.90 1.09
C LEU A 108 8.91 -2.00 -0.44
N ALA A 109 9.20 -0.92 -1.16
CA ALA A 109 9.13 -0.89 -2.62
C ALA A 109 10.01 -1.96 -3.26
N ASP A 110 11.24 -2.14 -2.80
CA ASP A 110 12.17 -3.16 -3.30
C ASP A 110 11.60 -4.57 -3.17
N GLN A 111 11.04 -4.90 -2.02
CA GLN A 111 10.43 -6.21 -1.77
C GLN A 111 9.12 -6.38 -2.55
N MET A 112 8.25 -5.37 -2.59
CA MET A 112 6.96 -5.46 -3.26
C MET A 112 7.11 -5.63 -4.78
N ILE A 113 8.05 -4.91 -5.41
CA ILE A 113 8.39 -5.12 -6.84
C ILE A 113 8.84 -6.56 -7.06
N SER A 114 9.69 -7.09 -6.17
CA SER A 114 10.21 -8.46 -6.29
C SER A 114 9.11 -9.52 -6.13
N ARG A 115 8.11 -9.29 -5.27
CA ARG A 115 6.95 -10.19 -5.13
C ARG A 115 6.09 -10.22 -6.39
N ILE A 116 5.85 -9.06 -6.97
CA ILE A 116 5.07 -8.94 -8.23
C ILE A 116 5.83 -9.60 -9.39
N GLU A 117 7.13 -9.33 -9.51
CA GLU A 117 7.98 -9.99 -10.52
C GLU A 117 7.91 -11.52 -10.40
N TYR A 118 7.98 -12.06 -9.18
CA TYR A 118 7.88 -13.50 -8.96
C TYR A 118 6.55 -14.08 -9.48
N ILE A 119 5.42 -13.45 -9.17
CA ILE A 119 4.10 -13.87 -9.65
C ILE A 119 4.05 -13.83 -11.18
N HIS A 120 4.55 -12.77 -11.79
CA HIS A 120 4.60 -12.61 -13.23
C HIS A 120 5.52 -13.68 -13.87
N SER A 121 6.62 -14.06 -13.24
CA SER A 121 7.50 -15.12 -13.68
C SER A 121 6.83 -16.50 -13.68
N LYS A 122 5.80 -16.69 -12.87
CA LYS A 122 4.95 -17.89 -12.81
C LYS A 122 3.76 -17.82 -13.75
N ASN A 123 3.74 -16.87 -14.70
CA ASN A 123 2.74 -16.67 -15.74
C ASN A 123 1.39 -16.14 -15.27
N PHE A 124 1.34 -15.51 -14.09
CA PHE A 124 0.14 -14.93 -13.51
C PHE A 124 0.30 -13.43 -13.24
N ILE A 125 -0.82 -12.73 -13.24
CA ILE A 125 -0.96 -11.36 -12.72
C ILE A 125 -1.86 -11.39 -11.49
N HIS A 126 -1.59 -10.53 -10.51
CA HIS A 126 -2.30 -10.52 -9.23
C HIS A 126 -3.67 -9.86 -9.31
N ARG A 127 -3.77 -8.71 -9.96
CA ARG A 127 -4.97 -7.90 -10.22
C ARG A 127 -5.62 -7.22 -9.01
N ASP A 128 -5.09 -7.39 -7.80
CA ASP A 128 -5.54 -6.67 -6.60
C ASP A 128 -4.37 -6.27 -5.70
N VAL A 129 -3.43 -5.53 -6.29
CA VAL A 129 -2.26 -4.99 -5.58
C VAL A 129 -2.73 -3.85 -4.69
N LYS A 130 -2.69 -4.06 -3.36
CA LYS A 130 -3.10 -3.11 -2.32
C LYS A 130 -2.38 -3.41 -1.01
N PRO A 131 -2.31 -2.45 -0.06
CA PRO A 131 -1.61 -2.64 1.23
C PRO A 131 -2.11 -3.83 2.04
N ASP A 132 -3.43 -4.12 1.99
CA ASP A 132 -4.06 -5.24 2.73
C ASP A 132 -3.54 -6.61 2.29
N ASN A 133 -3.05 -6.73 1.05
CA ASN A 133 -2.57 -7.99 0.47
C ASN A 133 -1.06 -8.19 0.62
N PHE A 134 -0.37 -7.32 1.37
CA PHE A 134 1.02 -7.51 1.77
C PHE A 134 1.10 -7.58 3.29
N LEU A 135 1.63 -8.69 3.81
CA LEU A 135 1.77 -8.95 5.23
C LEU A 135 3.25 -9.10 5.59
N MET A 136 3.62 -8.66 6.79
CA MET A 136 4.95 -8.97 7.31
C MET A 136 5.02 -10.42 7.80
N GLY A 137 6.19 -11.02 7.75
CA GLY A 137 6.43 -12.30 8.38
C GLY A 137 6.48 -12.20 9.91
N LEU A 138 6.61 -13.33 10.60
CA LEU A 138 6.70 -13.42 12.06
C LEU A 138 8.10 -13.88 12.49
N GLY A 139 8.51 -13.51 13.70
CA GLY A 139 9.77 -13.91 14.32
C GLY A 139 10.98 -13.62 13.43
N LYS A 140 11.78 -14.62 13.11
CA LYS A 140 12.97 -14.49 12.24
C LYS A 140 12.67 -13.98 10.83
N LYS A 141 11.42 -14.04 10.39
CA LYS A 141 10.94 -13.55 9.09
C LYS A 141 10.25 -12.19 9.19
N GLY A 142 10.32 -11.50 10.34
CA GLY A 142 9.63 -10.25 10.62
C GLY A 142 10.02 -9.08 9.70
N ASN A 143 11.14 -9.17 9.00
CA ASN A 143 11.59 -8.18 8.00
C ASN A 143 11.18 -8.53 6.57
N LEU A 144 10.49 -9.65 6.36
CA LEU A 144 10.11 -10.14 5.04
C LEU A 144 8.67 -9.77 4.72
N VAL A 145 8.47 -9.14 3.56
CA VAL A 145 7.14 -8.83 3.02
C VAL A 145 6.60 -10.04 2.25
N TYR A 146 5.42 -10.51 2.64
CA TYR A 146 4.66 -11.55 1.97
C TYR A 146 3.56 -10.94 1.11
N ILE A 147 3.20 -11.63 0.01
CA ILE A 147 2.01 -11.29 -0.79
C ILE A 147 0.98 -12.41 -0.66
N ILE A 148 -0.29 -12.03 -0.47
CA ILE A 148 -1.40 -12.94 -0.25
C ILE A 148 -2.58 -12.62 -1.17
N ASP A 149 -3.62 -13.46 -1.08
CA ASP A 149 -4.92 -13.32 -1.78
C ASP A 149 -4.81 -13.38 -3.31
N PHE A 150 -4.70 -14.61 -3.80
CA PHE A 150 -4.72 -14.90 -5.23
C PHE A 150 -6.13 -15.12 -5.81
N GLY A 151 -7.18 -14.72 -5.08
CA GLY A 151 -8.57 -14.93 -5.49
C GLY A 151 -8.96 -14.22 -6.78
N LEU A 152 -8.26 -13.16 -7.15
CA LEU A 152 -8.43 -12.43 -8.40
C LEU A 152 -7.30 -12.66 -9.41
N ALA A 153 -6.31 -13.49 -9.07
CA ALA A 153 -5.18 -13.75 -9.95
C ALA A 153 -5.61 -14.42 -11.26
N LYS A 154 -4.89 -14.10 -12.33
CA LYS A 154 -5.20 -14.59 -13.68
C LYS A 154 -3.94 -14.98 -14.43
N LYS A 155 -4.00 -16.09 -15.15
CA LYS A 155 -2.96 -16.47 -16.12
C LYS A 155 -2.95 -15.46 -17.27
N TYR A 156 -1.79 -14.82 -17.52
CA TYR A 156 -1.65 -13.80 -18.56
C TYR A 156 -0.87 -14.27 -19.78
N ARG A 157 -0.21 -15.42 -19.67
CA ARG A 157 0.49 -16.06 -20.80
C ARG A 157 0.50 -17.57 -20.64
N ASP A 158 0.66 -18.27 -21.76
CA ASP A 158 0.84 -19.72 -21.74
C ASP A 158 2.17 -20.10 -21.09
N ALA A 159 2.18 -21.13 -20.24
CA ALA A 159 3.36 -21.51 -19.46
C ALA A 159 4.48 -22.10 -20.33
N ARG A 160 4.17 -22.70 -21.47
CA ARG A 160 5.12 -23.37 -22.37
C ARG A 160 5.55 -22.46 -23.51
N THR A 161 4.59 -21.81 -24.17
CA THR A 161 4.86 -21.00 -25.40
C THR A 161 5.15 -19.54 -25.03
N HIS A 162 4.79 -19.10 -23.81
CA HIS A 162 4.81 -17.72 -23.37
C HIS A 162 3.95 -16.77 -24.21
N GLN A 163 3.00 -17.33 -24.99
CA GLN A 163 2.04 -16.51 -25.72
C GLN A 163 1.16 -15.73 -24.76
N HIS A 164 1.15 -14.43 -24.90
CA HIS A 164 0.36 -13.51 -24.08
C HIS A 164 -1.14 -13.64 -24.40
N ILE A 165 -2.01 -13.42 -23.37
CA ILE A 165 -3.46 -13.32 -23.61
C ILE A 165 -3.76 -12.18 -24.58
N PRO A 166 -4.85 -12.28 -25.36
CA PRO A 166 -5.21 -11.23 -26.31
C PRO A 166 -5.68 -9.95 -25.60
N TYR A 167 -5.39 -8.81 -26.24
CA TYR A 167 -5.95 -7.52 -25.84
C TYR A 167 -7.46 -7.53 -25.98
N ARG A 168 -8.18 -7.07 -24.94
CA ARG A 168 -9.64 -6.97 -24.93
C ARG A 168 -10.06 -5.69 -24.23
N GLU A 169 -11.21 -5.14 -24.63
CA GLU A 169 -11.86 -4.00 -24.00
C GLU A 169 -13.22 -4.41 -23.39
N ASN A 170 -13.92 -3.44 -22.81
CA ASN A 170 -15.23 -3.61 -22.17
C ASN A 170 -15.22 -4.64 -21.02
N LYS A 171 -14.12 -4.69 -20.28
CA LYS A 171 -14.00 -5.48 -19.05
C LYS A 171 -14.55 -4.71 -17.85
N ASN A 172 -15.20 -5.42 -16.95
CA ASN A 172 -15.59 -4.87 -15.67
C ASN A 172 -14.33 -4.60 -14.83
N LEU A 173 -14.40 -3.55 -13.99
CA LEU A 173 -13.32 -3.24 -13.05
C LEU A 173 -13.12 -4.42 -12.10
N THR A 174 -11.92 -4.98 -12.12
CA THR A 174 -11.48 -6.03 -11.21
C THR A 174 -10.42 -5.47 -10.27
N GLY A 175 -10.49 -5.82 -8.99
CA GLY A 175 -9.62 -5.31 -7.94
C GLY A 175 -10.20 -4.11 -7.21
N THR A 176 -9.35 -3.38 -6.52
CA THR A 176 -9.71 -2.25 -5.65
C THR A 176 -9.57 -0.94 -6.40
N ALA A 177 -10.69 -0.24 -6.63
CA ALA A 177 -10.73 0.98 -7.47
C ALA A 177 -9.71 2.06 -7.06
N ARG A 178 -9.44 2.20 -5.75
CA ARG A 178 -8.45 3.16 -5.22
C ARG A 178 -7.07 2.98 -5.87
N TYR A 179 -6.63 1.75 -6.04
CA TYR A 179 -5.29 1.42 -6.56
C TYR A 179 -5.29 0.93 -8.00
N ALA A 180 -6.45 0.66 -8.61
CA ALA A 180 -6.55 0.17 -9.98
C ALA A 180 -5.88 1.11 -10.98
N SER A 181 -5.23 0.53 -12.01
CA SER A 181 -4.62 1.30 -13.09
C SER A 181 -5.67 2.06 -13.91
N ILE A 182 -5.25 3.11 -14.60
CA ILE A 182 -6.15 3.85 -15.50
C ILE A 182 -6.73 2.92 -16.57
N ASN A 183 -5.92 2.04 -17.16
CA ASN A 183 -6.42 1.09 -18.15
C ASN A 183 -7.49 0.15 -17.59
N THR A 184 -7.38 -0.26 -16.33
CA THR A 184 -8.41 -1.06 -15.64
C THR A 184 -9.72 -0.27 -15.53
N HIS A 185 -9.67 1.01 -15.17
CA HIS A 185 -10.86 1.88 -15.15
C HIS A 185 -11.50 2.06 -16.53
N LEU A 186 -10.69 2.07 -17.58
CA LEU A 186 -11.15 2.17 -18.97
C LEU A 186 -11.72 0.85 -19.55
N GLY A 187 -11.74 -0.21 -18.75
CA GLY A 187 -12.26 -1.51 -19.16
C GLY A 187 -11.32 -2.30 -20.07
N ILE A 188 -10.04 -1.99 -20.04
CA ILE A 188 -9.01 -2.75 -20.78
C ILE A 188 -8.61 -3.98 -19.95
N GLU A 189 -8.40 -5.11 -20.61
CA GLU A 189 -7.88 -6.33 -20.00
C GLU A 189 -6.57 -6.04 -19.25
N GLN A 190 -6.44 -6.56 -18.03
CA GLN A 190 -5.25 -6.35 -17.21
C GLN A 190 -4.07 -7.19 -17.68
N SER A 191 -2.87 -6.66 -17.53
CA SER A 191 -1.60 -7.31 -17.79
C SER A 191 -0.56 -6.94 -16.72
N ARG A 192 0.71 -7.32 -16.92
CA ARG A 192 1.79 -7.05 -15.97
C ARG A 192 1.93 -5.58 -15.59
N ARG A 193 1.75 -4.67 -16.54
CA ARG A 193 1.85 -3.22 -16.34
C ARG A 193 0.86 -2.69 -15.29
N ASP A 194 -0.32 -3.30 -15.21
CA ASP A 194 -1.40 -2.83 -14.34
C ASP A 194 -1.11 -3.14 -12.86
N ASP A 195 -0.52 -4.30 -12.55
CA ASP A 195 -0.05 -4.62 -11.20
C ASP A 195 1.03 -3.62 -10.72
N LEU A 196 1.96 -3.25 -11.61
CA LEU A 196 3.03 -2.30 -11.27
C LEU A 196 2.52 -0.86 -11.15
N GLU A 197 1.56 -0.43 -11.96
CA GLU A 197 0.92 0.88 -11.82
C GLU A 197 0.17 0.96 -10.50
N SER A 198 -0.54 -0.10 -10.11
CA SER A 198 -1.21 -0.21 -8.81
C SER A 198 -0.21 -0.08 -7.66
N LEU A 199 0.95 -0.74 -7.75
CA LEU A 199 2.01 -0.58 -6.75
C LEU A 199 2.49 0.87 -6.65
N GLY A 200 2.64 1.57 -7.77
CA GLY A 200 3.00 2.99 -7.76
C GLY A 200 2.02 3.85 -6.97
N TYR A 201 0.72 3.59 -7.10
CA TYR A 201 -0.29 4.27 -6.29
C TYR A 201 -0.25 3.88 -4.82
N VAL A 202 0.06 2.62 -4.50
CA VAL A 202 0.29 2.18 -3.11
C VAL A 202 1.47 2.92 -2.49
N LEU A 203 2.59 3.06 -3.18
CA LEU A 203 3.76 3.78 -2.69
C LEU A 203 3.46 5.27 -2.44
N MET A 204 2.71 5.91 -3.35
CA MET A 204 2.27 7.28 -3.13
C MET A 204 1.23 7.42 -2.01
N TYR A 205 0.36 6.42 -1.82
CA TYR A 205 -0.54 6.35 -0.68
C TYR A 205 0.23 6.32 0.66
N PHE A 206 1.31 5.55 0.75
CA PHE A 206 2.17 5.52 1.93
C PHE A 206 2.90 6.84 2.17
N ASN A 207 3.30 7.54 1.11
CA ASN A 207 3.92 8.85 1.20
C ASN A 207 2.92 9.93 1.64
N LEU A 208 1.74 9.97 1.04
CA LEU A 208 0.75 11.04 1.19
C LEU A 208 -0.19 10.86 2.39
N GLY A 209 -0.41 9.61 2.84
CA GLY A 209 -1.46 9.28 3.83
C GLY A 209 -2.81 8.97 3.21
N SER A 210 -3.09 9.52 2.04
CA SER A 210 -4.29 9.30 1.23
C SER A 210 -4.03 9.64 -0.23
N LEU A 211 -4.92 9.22 -1.13
CA LEU A 211 -4.84 9.55 -2.55
C LEU A 211 -5.90 10.59 -2.93
N PRO A 212 -5.68 11.44 -3.96
CA PRO A 212 -6.59 12.54 -4.32
C PRO A 212 -8.00 12.10 -4.73
N TRP A 213 -8.19 10.84 -5.06
CA TRP A 213 -9.46 10.22 -5.45
C TRP A 213 -10.13 9.41 -4.35
N GLN A 214 -9.69 9.58 -3.09
CA GLN A 214 -10.37 9.03 -1.91
C GLN A 214 -11.45 9.97 -1.38
N GLY A 215 -12.44 9.40 -0.67
CA GLY A 215 -13.50 10.18 -0.01
C GLY A 215 -14.51 10.84 -0.96
N LEU A 216 -14.52 10.51 -2.24
CA LEU A 216 -15.46 11.08 -3.21
C LEU A 216 -16.88 10.58 -2.93
N LYS A 217 -17.81 11.51 -2.73
CA LYS A 217 -19.22 11.20 -2.52
C LYS A 217 -19.89 10.81 -3.84
N ALA A 218 -20.72 9.77 -3.82
CA ALA A 218 -21.52 9.33 -4.97
C ALA A 218 -22.77 8.61 -4.48
N ALA A 219 -23.87 8.70 -5.24
CA ALA A 219 -25.13 8.05 -4.87
C ALA A 219 -25.09 6.54 -5.13
N THR A 220 -24.34 6.09 -6.15
CA THR A 220 -24.23 4.68 -6.51
C THR A 220 -22.77 4.25 -6.60
N LYS A 221 -22.54 2.94 -6.48
CA LYS A 221 -21.21 2.32 -6.65
C LYS A 221 -20.62 2.62 -8.03
N ARG A 222 -21.44 2.59 -9.08
CA ARG A 222 -21.02 2.91 -10.44
C ARG A 222 -20.55 4.35 -10.53
N GLN A 223 -21.32 5.32 -10.05
CA GLN A 223 -20.94 6.73 -10.01
C GLN A 223 -19.66 6.96 -9.19
N LYS A 224 -19.49 6.22 -8.07
CA LYS A 224 -18.26 6.28 -7.27
C LYS A 224 -17.04 5.88 -8.12
N TYR A 225 -17.14 4.80 -8.88
CA TYR A 225 -16.05 4.35 -9.74
C TYR A 225 -15.78 5.29 -10.91
N GLU A 226 -16.81 5.86 -11.52
CA GLU A 226 -16.69 6.88 -12.56
C GLU A 226 -15.95 8.11 -12.03
N ARG A 227 -16.32 8.62 -10.86
CA ARG A 227 -15.65 9.78 -10.23
C ARG A 227 -14.20 9.49 -9.85
N ILE A 228 -13.90 8.29 -9.32
CA ILE A 228 -12.53 7.87 -9.02
C ILE A 228 -11.71 7.85 -10.32
N SER A 229 -12.25 7.26 -11.38
CA SER A 229 -11.62 7.19 -12.70
C SER A 229 -11.33 8.59 -13.27
N GLU A 230 -12.32 9.46 -13.28
CA GLU A 230 -12.19 10.84 -13.75
C GLU A 230 -11.13 11.62 -12.95
N LYS A 231 -11.18 11.54 -11.62
CA LYS A 231 -10.21 12.20 -10.75
C LYS A 231 -8.79 11.67 -10.95
N LYS A 232 -8.64 10.36 -11.11
CA LYS A 232 -7.34 9.72 -11.37
C LYS A 232 -6.77 10.14 -12.73
N MET A 233 -7.58 10.16 -13.78
CA MET A 233 -7.17 10.61 -15.12
C MET A 233 -6.86 12.10 -15.18
N SER A 234 -7.58 12.93 -14.43
CA SER A 234 -7.38 14.38 -14.38
C SER A 234 -6.25 14.81 -13.42
N THR A 235 -5.64 13.89 -12.69
CA THR A 235 -4.49 14.17 -11.81
C THR A 235 -3.20 13.78 -12.51
N PRO A 236 -2.40 14.73 -13.02
CA PRO A 236 -1.10 14.44 -13.61
C PRO A 236 -0.17 13.75 -12.61
N ILE A 237 0.71 12.87 -13.08
CA ILE A 237 1.68 12.16 -12.22
C ILE A 237 2.56 13.14 -11.45
N GLU A 238 2.99 14.22 -12.09
CA GLU A 238 3.83 15.27 -11.50
C GLU A 238 3.11 16.01 -10.37
N VAL A 239 1.79 16.15 -10.47
CA VAL A 239 0.95 16.74 -9.40
C VAL A 239 0.78 15.74 -8.26
N LEU A 240 0.50 14.47 -8.56
CA LEU A 240 0.39 13.40 -7.55
C LEU A 240 1.66 13.26 -6.72
N CYS A 241 2.83 13.32 -7.38
CA CYS A 241 4.13 13.10 -6.76
C CYS A 241 4.82 14.40 -6.30
N LYS A 242 4.12 15.55 -6.36
CA LYS A 242 4.69 16.85 -5.96
C LYS A 242 5.20 16.82 -4.51
N GLY A 243 6.45 17.28 -4.32
CA GLY A 243 7.08 17.33 -2.99
C GLY A 243 7.75 16.03 -2.56
N TYR A 244 7.70 14.98 -3.39
CA TYR A 244 8.40 13.71 -3.16
C TYR A 244 9.51 13.50 -4.21
N PRO A 245 10.48 12.61 -3.95
CA PRO A 245 11.56 12.32 -4.90
C PRO A 245 11.03 11.96 -6.29
N SER A 246 11.71 12.44 -7.33
CA SER A 246 11.30 12.28 -8.73
C SER A 246 11.22 10.82 -9.19
N GLU A 247 11.85 9.91 -8.45
CA GLU A 247 11.81 8.47 -8.71
C GLU A 247 10.38 7.91 -8.67
N PHE A 248 9.50 8.46 -7.84
CA PHE A 248 8.10 8.05 -7.79
C PHE A 248 7.34 8.43 -9.06
N SER A 249 7.55 9.64 -9.58
CA SER A 249 6.97 10.06 -10.86
C SER A 249 7.58 9.29 -12.02
N THR A 250 8.87 9.06 -12.01
CA THR A 250 9.57 8.25 -13.02
C THR A 250 9.04 6.81 -13.04
N TYR A 251 8.83 6.20 -11.88
CA TYR A 251 8.23 4.87 -11.76
C TYR A 251 6.83 4.81 -12.41
N LEU A 252 5.94 5.73 -12.06
CA LEU A 252 4.57 5.77 -12.59
C LEU A 252 4.55 6.05 -14.10
N ASN A 253 5.37 6.98 -14.58
CA ASN A 253 5.51 7.25 -16.02
C ASN A 253 6.01 6.03 -16.78
N PHE A 254 6.99 5.30 -16.22
CA PHE A 254 7.46 4.04 -16.81
C PHE A 254 6.33 3.03 -16.93
N CYS A 255 5.58 2.77 -15.85
CA CYS A 255 4.48 1.80 -15.86
C CYS A 255 3.39 2.18 -16.89
N ARG A 256 3.04 3.45 -16.98
CA ARG A 256 2.05 3.94 -17.95
C ARG A 256 2.53 3.92 -19.40
N SER A 257 3.83 3.94 -19.65
CA SER A 257 4.41 3.87 -20.99
C SER A 257 4.42 2.44 -21.56
N LEU A 258 4.29 1.42 -20.71
CA LEU A 258 4.31 0.03 -21.12
C LEU A 258 3.10 -0.31 -21.99
N ARG A 259 3.34 -1.05 -23.07
CA ARG A 259 2.29 -1.66 -23.89
C ARG A 259 1.67 -2.84 -23.14
N PHE A 260 0.53 -3.30 -23.64
CA PHE A 260 -0.26 -4.37 -23.02
C PHE A 260 0.55 -5.65 -22.75
N ASP A 261 1.37 -6.06 -23.70
CA ASP A 261 2.14 -7.31 -23.66
C ASP A 261 3.62 -7.13 -23.31
N ASP A 262 4.06 -5.89 -23.04
CA ASP A 262 5.45 -5.62 -22.68
C ASP A 262 5.85 -6.34 -21.39
N LYS A 263 7.08 -6.86 -21.38
CA LYS A 263 7.73 -7.32 -20.14
C LYS A 263 8.31 -6.12 -19.44
N PRO A 264 7.86 -5.80 -18.21
CA PRO A 264 8.45 -4.70 -17.45
C PRO A 264 9.92 -4.95 -17.09
N ASP A 265 10.72 -3.90 -17.06
CA ASP A 265 12.06 -3.94 -16.49
C ASP A 265 12.01 -3.76 -14.97
N TYR A 266 11.76 -4.85 -14.26
CA TYR A 266 11.68 -4.86 -12.79
C TYR A 266 13.00 -4.46 -12.15
N SER A 267 14.11 -4.84 -12.75
CA SER A 267 15.45 -4.51 -12.28
C SER A 267 15.69 -3.01 -12.29
N TYR A 268 15.31 -2.35 -13.38
CA TYR A 268 15.35 -0.90 -13.51
C TYR A 268 14.50 -0.22 -12.43
N LEU A 269 13.27 -0.68 -12.22
CA LEU A 269 12.36 -0.12 -11.23
C LEU A 269 12.92 -0.24 -9.79
N ARG A 270 13.49 -1.40 -9.44
CA ARG A 270 14.20 -1.54 -8.16
C ARG A 270 15.40 -0.62 -8.06
N GLN A 271 16.18 -0.49 -9.14
CA GLN A 271 17.38 0.34 -9.15
C GLN A 271 17.07 1.82 -8.97
N LEU A 272 15.94 2.33 -9.50
CA LEU A 272 15.47 3.69 -9.21
C LEU A 272 15.42 3.96 -7.71
N PHE A 273 14.73 3.10 -6.96
CA PHE A 273 14.55 3.27 -5.52
C PHE A 273 15.79 2.93 -4.71
N ARG A 274 16.62 1.96 -5.15
CA ARG A 274 17.89 1.64 -4.52
C ARG A 274 18.88 2.81 -4.63
N ASN A 275 18.98 3.45 -5.78
CA ASN A 275 19.81 4.63 -5.98
C ASN A 275 19.35 5.79 -5.08
N LEU A 276 18.04 6.02 -4.99
CA LEU A 276 17.48 7.01 -4.07
C LEU A 276 17.82 6.67 -2.60
N PHE A 277 17.65 5.41 -2.20
CA PHE A 277 17.96 4.92 -0.86
C PHE A 277 19.41 5.22 -0.47
N HIS A 278 20.37 4.94 -1.36
CA HIS A 278 21.77 5.23 -1.17
C HIS A 278 22.08 6.74 -1.11
N ARG A 279 21.46 7.54 -2.00
CA ARG A 279 21.63 9.00 -1.98
C ARG A 279 21.11 9.65 -0.70
N GLN A 280 20.11 9.06 -0.07
CA GLN A 280 19.58 9.50 1.23
C GLN A 280 20.44 9.05 2.41
N GLY A 281 21.49 8.27 2.19
CA GLY A 281 22.37 7.76 3.24
C GLY A 281 21.70 6.69 4.12
N PHE A 282 20.63 6.05 3.67
CA PHE A 282 19.96 4.99 4.43
C PHE A 282 20.76 3.69 4.37
N SER A 283 20.65 2.86 5.42
CA SER A 283 21.23 1.52 5.49
C SER A 283 20.16 0.44 5.43
N TYR A 284 20.51 -0.70 4.83
CA TYR A 284 19.62 -1.89 4.75
C TYR A 284 19.64 -2.68 6.08
N ASP A 285 19.25 -2.01 7.15
CA ASP A 285 19.12 -2.61 8.49
C ASP A 285 17.74 -3.23 8.73
N TYR A 286 16.81 -3.07 7.78
CA TYR A 286 15.41 -3.51 7.88
C TYR A 286 14.66 -2.98 9.11
N VAL A 287 15.09 -1.83 9.64
CA VAL A 287 14.38 -1.11 10.68
C VAL A 287 13.28 -0.26 10.04
N PHE A 288 12.06 -0.70 10.20
CA PHE A 288 10.86 -0.01 9.73
C PHE A 288 10.30 0.93 10.81
N ASP A 289 9.44 1.86 10.43
CA ASP A 289 8.85 2.84 11.34
C ASP A 289 8.15 2.20 12.54
N TRP A 290 7.45 1.08 12.35
CA TRP A 290 6.77 0.36 13.45
C TRP A 290 7.73 -0.29 14.44
N ASN A 291 8.93 -0.62 14.05
CA ASN A 291 9.96 -1.11 14.96
C ASN A 291 10.46 0.00 15.91
N MET A 292 10.51 1.25 15.40
CA MET A 292 10.97 2.39 16.18
C MET A 292 9.98 2.81 17.26
N LEU A 293 8.69 2.62 17.06
CA LEU A 293 7.64 2.94 18.05
C LEU A 293 7.78 2.07 19.31
N LYS A 294 8.24 0.81 19.19
CA LYS A 294 8.56 -0.07 20.31
C LYS A 294 9.71 0.48 21.17
N PHE A 295 10.79 0.97 20.54
CA PHE A 295 11.93 1.55 21.25
C PHE A 295 11.61 2.87 21.95
N GLY A 296 10.69 3.69 21.43
CA GLY A 296 10.22 4.91 22.06
C GLY A 296 9.45 4.65 23.35
N ALA A 297 8.57 3.64 23.37
CA ALA A 297 7.78 3.27 24.55
C ALA A 297 8.64 2.72 25.70
N SER A 298 9.69 1.93 25.40
CA SER A 298 10.60 1.42 26.42
C SER A 298 11.47 2.52 27.06
N ARG A 299 11.91 3.53 26.28
CA ARG A 299 12.70 4.66 26.80
C ARG A 299 11.89 5.55 27.73
N THR A 300 10.61 5.79 27.44
CA THR A 300 9.73 6.57 28.33
C THR A 300 9.44 5.83 29.65
N ALA A 301 9.41 4.50 29.64
CA ALA A 301 9.26 3.69 30.86
C ALA A 301 10.53 3.69 31.71
N GLU A 302 11.71 3.61 31.11
CA GLU A 302 13.00 3.65 31.84
C GLU A 302 13.32 5.04 32.40
N ASP A 303 12.98 6.12 31.67
CA ASP A 303 13.17 7.50 32.16
C ASP A 303 12.15 7.83 33.27
N GLY A 304 10.94 7.31 33.22
CA GLY A 304 9.94 7.45 34.29
C GLY A 304 10.33 6.72 35.59
N ASP A 305 10.99 5.56 35.49
CA ASP A 305 11.51 4.82 36.66
C ASP A 305 12.79 5.45 37.23
N ARG A 306 13.61 6.12 36.41
CA ARG A 306 14.76 6.88 36.87
C ARG A 306 14.34 8.13 37.62
N GLU A 307 13.34 8.88 37.17
CA GLU A 307 12.81 10.04 37.88
C GLU A 307 12.14 9.66 39.22
N ARG A 308 11.46 8.48 39.28
CA ARG A 308 10.90 7.97 40.55
C ARG A 308 11.98 7.53 41.54
N ARG A 309 13.09 6.95 41.10
CA ARG A 309 14.20 6.54 41.96
C ARG A 309 15.07 7.68 42.46
N THR A 310 15.12 8.82 41.74
CA THR A 310 15.85 10.01 42.18
C THR A 310 15.02 10.91 43.09
N GLY A 311 13.69 10.72 43.16
CA GLY A 311 12.78 11.43 44.07
C GLY A 311 12.77 10.87 45.50
N ASP A 312 13.08 9.59 45.67
CA ASP A 312 12.98 8.90 46.99
C ASP A 312 14.28 8.95 47.84
N GLU A 313 15.41 9.40 47.25
CA GLU A 313 16.68 9.53 47.98
C GLU A 313 16.99 10.93 48.56
N ARG A 314 16.05 11.89 48.47
CA ARG A 314 16.29 13.26 48.96
C ARG A 314 15.61 13.67 50.27
N ASP A 315 14.92 12.75 50.95
CA ASP A 315 14.14 13.10 52.14
C ASP A 315 14.69 12.59 53.48
N GLU A 316 15.94 12.14 53.57
CA GLU A 316 16.58 11.84 54.86
C GLU A 316 17.91 12.57 55.01
N ARG A 317 17.92 13.86 55.36
CA ARG A 317 18.94 14.53 56.19
C ARG A 317 18.51 15.96 56.51
N ILE A 318 17.78 16.13 57.59
CA ILE A 318 17.60 17.43 58.27
C ILE A 318 18.31 17.35 59.61
N GLY A 319 19.22 18.29 59.86
CA GLY A 319 19.75 18.53 61.19
C GLY A 319 20.98 19.42 61.18
N GLY A 320 20.83 20.74 61.53
CA GLY A 320 21.94 21.55 61.96
C GLY A 320 22.09 22.94 61.35
N ALA A 321 21.38 23.93 61.79
CA ALA A 321 21.75 25.34 61.67
C ALA A 321 22.66 25.73 62.87
N PRO A 322 23.31 26.93 63.01
CA PRO A 322 23.00 28.21 62.40
C PRO A 322 24.20 29.20 62.14
N ARG A 323 23.85 30.33 61.55
CA ARG A 323 24.41 31.70 61.67
C ARG A 323 25.61 32.16 60.85
N GLY A 324 25.35 33.30 60.11
CA GLY A 324 26.28 34.41 60.07
C GLY A 324 26.33 35.23 58.79
N SER A 325 25.59 36.35 58.79
CA SER A 325 25.91 37.67 58.21
C SER A 325 26.05 37.86 56.65
N ALA A 326 25.13 38.64 56.13
CA ALA A 326 25.26 39.55 55.00
C ALA A 326 26.15 40.78 55.34
N PRO A 327 26.47 41.74 54.46
CA PRO A 327 25.77 42.20 53.27
C PRO A 327 26.66 42.85 52.12
N ARG A 328 25.98 43.33 51.07
CA ARG A 328 26.31 44.46 50.16
C ARG A 328 27.29 44.24 49.02
N GLY A 329 26.91 44.55 47.76
CA GLY A 329 26.89 45.75 47.04
C GLY A 329 26.68 45.58 45.55
N LEU A 330 25.67 46.15 45.01
CA LEU A 330 25.55 46.66 43.66
C LEU A 330 26.27 48.01 43.56
N PRO A 331 26.66 48.58 42.42
CA PRO A 331 25.77 48.90 41.30
C PRO A 331 26.36 49.00 39.88
N SER A 332 25.43 49.10 38.94
CA SER A 332 25.31 50.00 37.79
C SER A 332 26.22 49.85 36.54
N GLY A 333 25.51 49.72 35.40
CA GLY A 333 25.97 49.90 34.04
C GLY A 333 26.46 51.33 33.69
N PRO A 334 26.64 51.69 32.42
CA PRO A 334 25.64 51.73 31.33
C PRO A 334 26.21 51.50 29.89
N THR A 335 25.30 51.30 28.97
CA THR A 335 25.38 51.60 27.52
C THR A 335 25.59 53.11 27.30
N PRO A 336 26.02 53.63 26.11
CA PRO A 336 25.49 53.40 24.77
C PRO A 336 26.48 53.66 23.60
N GLY A 337 26.02 53.50 22.33
CA GLY A 337 26.58 54.27 21.24
C GLY A 337 26.64 53.63 19.88
N ALA A 338 25.61 53.76 19.06
CA ALA A 338 25.72 53.93 17.60
C ALA A 338 25.95 55.44 17.31
N PRO A 339 26.33 55.94 16.18
CA PRO A 339 25.86 55.65 14.82
C PRO A 339 26.83 55.98 13.66
N ASN A 340 26.26 55.88 12.42
CA ASN A 340 26.55 56.64 11.17
C ASN A 340 27.48 56.04 10.15
N ARG A 341 26.89 55.69 8.99
CA ARG A 341 26.62 56.46 7.75
C ARG A 341 27.86 56.83 6.94
N VAL A 342 27.77 56.47 5.62
CA VAL A 342 27.86 57.34 4.42
C VAL A 342 28.42 56.48 3.23
N ARG A 343 27.59 56.16 2.24
CA ARG A 343 27.37 56.74 0.90
C ARG A 343 28.62 56.73 -0.04
N ASN A 344 28.51 56.06 -1.18
CA ASN A 344 28.30 56.62 -2.55
C ASN A 344 28.72 55.57 -3.61
N GLY A 345 27.87 55.36 -4.59
CA GLY A 345 28.21 54.91 -5.93
C GLY A 345 28.75 56.10 -6.75
N PRO A 346 28.86 56.11 -8.07
CA PRO A 346 28.04 55.44 -9.08
C PRO A 346 28.78 54.96 -10.36
N GLU A 347 27.99 54.35 -11.31
CA GLU A 347 28.01 54.49 -12.79
C GLU A 347 29.24 54.07 -13.61
N GLN A 348 29.11 53.32 -14.68
CA GLN A 348 28.64 53.52 -16.08
C GLN A 348 28.97 52.23 -16.86
N ALA A 349 28.10 51.59 -17.54
CA ALA A 349 27.53 51.71 -18.87
C ALA A 349 28.54 51.71 -20.07
N ILE A 350 28.11 50.99 -21.12
CA ILE A 350 28.48 51.05 -22.56
C ILE A 350 29.04 49.68 -23.01
N SER A 351 28.59 48.99 -24.00
CA SER A 351 27.67 49.08 -25.16
C SER A 351 27.93 47.85 -26.04
N ASN A 352 26.89 47.37 -26.68
CA ASN A 352 26.92 46.44 -27.83
C ASN A 352 27.66 47.06 -29.05
N PRO A 353 28.08 46.29 -30.07
CA PRO A 353 27.15 45.98 -31.12
C PRO A 353 27.30 44.61 -31.86
N ALA A 354 26.16 44.17 -32.31
CA ALA A 354 25.70 43.51 -33.51
C ALA A 354 26.64 43.00 -34.62
N SER A 355 26.31 41.79 -35.15
CA SER A 355 26.02 41.48 -36.56
C SER A 355 25.58 40.02 -36.69
N ARG A 356 24.34 39.75 -37.07
CA ARG A 356 23.75 39.48 -38.36
C ARG A 356 24.46 38.37 -39.15
N VAL A 357 23.73 37.22 -39.37
CA VAL A 357 23.32 36.69 -40.69
C VAL A 357 22.42 35.45 -40.52
N GLN A 358 21.22 35.54 -41.06
CA GLN A 358 20.30 34.65 -41.76
C GLN A 358 20.81 33.19 -42.03
N GLN A 359 19.99 32.14 -41.94
CA GLN A 359 18.80 31.76 -42.72
C GLN A 359 18.28 30.37 -42.31
N SER A 360 16.99 30.28 -42.22
CA SER A 360 16.02 29.33 -42.80
C SER A 360 16.15 27.83 -42.47
N GLY A 361 15.08 27.32 -41.94
CA GLY A 361 14.77 25.90 -41.88
C GLY A 361 13.39 25.63 -41.31
N ASN A 362 12.41 25.62 -42.16
CA ASN A 362 11.07 25.11 -41.92
C ASN A 362 11.10 23.73 -41.26
N THR A 363 10.41 23.57 -40.14
CA THR A 363 9.85 22.26 -39.77
C THR A 363 8.42 22.43 -39.27
N SER A 364 7.54 21.83 -40.03
CA SER A 364 6.11 21.66 -39.79
C SER A 364 5.76 21.06 -38.45
N PRO A 365 4.56 21.34 -37.90
CA PRO A 365 4.12 20.72 -36.66
C PRO A 365 3.86 19.24 -36.88
N ARG A 366 4.45 18.40 -36.02
CA ARG A 366 4.22 16.95 -35.97
C ARG A 366 2.74 16.64 -35.81
N ALA A 367 2.24 15.87 -36.74
CA ALA A 367 0.92 15.29 -36.73
C ALA A 367 0.64 14.52 -35.44
N ILE A 368 -0.41 14.93 -34.73
CA ILE A 368 -1.02 14.17 -33.64
C ILE A 368 -1.47 12.82 -34.23
N SER A 369 -1.03 11.72 -33.62
CA SER A 369 -1.25 10.38 -34.13
C SER A 369 -2.75 10.11 -34.33
N ARG A 370 -3.06 9.39 -35.41
CA ARG A 370 -4.43 8.98 -35.81
C ARG A 370 -5.22 8.31 -34.68
N ALA A 371 -4.50 7.65 -33.76
CA ALA A 371 -5.08 6.99 -32.59
C ALA A 371 -5.72 7.95 -31.56
N GLU A 372 -5.22 9.18 -31.41
CA GLU A 372 -5.82 10.16 -30.49
C GLU A 372 -7.07 10.82 -31.08
N ARG A 373 -7.16 10.92 -32.40
CA ARG A 373 -8.38 11.42 -33.08
C ARG A 373 -9.52 10.39 -33.02
N GLU A 374 -9.23 9.12 -33.17
CA GLU A 374 -10.25 8.05 -33.09
C GLU A 374 -10.82 7.92 -31.65
N ARG A 375 -10.00 8.12 -30.62
CA ARG A 375 -10.46 8.12 -29.22
C ARG A 375 -11.45 9.24 -28.88
N LYS A 376 -11.29 10.44 -29.48
CA LYS A 376 -12.22 11.56 -29.28
C LYS A 376 -13.54 11.40 -30.05
N VAL A 377 -13.55 10.66 -31.14
CA VAL A 377 -14.76 10.39 -31.94
C VAL A 377 -15.61 9.30 -31.30
N SER A 378 -14.99 8.25 -30.73
CA SER A 378 -15.71 7.17 -30.04
C SER A 378 -16.47 7.63 -28.79
N MET A 379 -15.99 8.66 -28.09
CA MET A 379 -16.71 9.22 -26.92
C MET A 379 -17.97 10.02 -27.27
N ARG A 380 -18.13 10.45 -28.53
CA ARG A 380 -19.30 11.25 -28.98
C ARG A 380 -20.45 10.44 -29.58
N LEU A 381 -20.23 9.17 -29.91
CA LEU A 381 -21.22 8.34 -30.61
C LEU A 381 -22.12 7.48 -29.71
N HIS A 382 -21.97 7.53 -28.38
CA HIS A 382 -22.79 6.74 -27.45
C HIS A 382 -23.89 7.52 -26.72
N ARG A 383 -24.34 8.66 -27.29
CA ARG A 383 -25.55 9.35 -26.84
C ARG A 383 -26.62 9.28 -27.92
N GLY A 384 -27.51 8.32 -27.78
CA GLY A 384 -28.83 8.37 -28.42
C GLY A 384 -29.13 7.29 -29.43
N ALA A 385 -29.90 6.27 -29.00
CA ALA A 385 -31.05 5.71 -29.72
C ALA A 385 -31.72 4.63 -28.86
N PRO A 386 -33.06 4.54 -28.85
CA PRO A 386 -33.81 3.59 -28.03
C PRO A 386 -33.90 2.22 -28.70
N ALA A 387 -33.79 1.18 -27.86
CA ALA A 387 -33.82 -0.21 -28.32
C ALA A 387 -35.24 -0.77 -28.27
N ASN A 388 -35.67 -1.32 -29.39
CA ASN A 388 -36.63 -2.42 -29.43
C ASN A 388 -35.86 -3.67 -29.80
N VAL A 389 -35.90 -4.70 -28.98
CA VAL A 389 -35.44 -6.04 -29.36
C VAL A 389 -36.23 -7.14 -28.69
N SER A 390 -36.65 -8.05 -29.52
CA SER A 390 -37.29 -9.31 -29.21
C SER A 390 -36.29 -10.32 -28.63
N SER A 391 -36.86 -11.17 -27.78
CA SER A 391 -36.21 -12.30 -27.10
C SER A 391 -35.68 -13.36 -28.07
N SER A 392 -34.42 -13.77 -27.90
CA SER A 392 -33.89 -15.11 -27.91
C SER A 392 -32.37 -15.08 -27.85
N ASP A 393 -31.84 -15.38 -26.68
CA ASP A 393 -30.71 -16.27 -26.44
C ASP A 393 -30.26 -16.19 -24.98
N LEU A 394 -30.81 -17.09 -24.23
CA LEU A 394 -30.35 -17.43 -22.90
C LEU A 394 -29.15 -18.37 -23.02
N THR A 395 -27.94 -17.85 -23.01
CA THR A 395 -26.74 -18.51 -22.47
C THR A 395 -25.52 -17.58 -22.56
N ALA A 396 -25.50 -16.57 -21.71
CA ALA A 396 -24.23 -15.94 -21.34
C ALA A 396 -24.21 -15.84 -19.81
N ARG A 397 -23.47 -16.74 -19.17
CA ARG A 397 -23.26 -16.74 -17.74
C ARG A 397 -22.62 -15.42 -17.35
N GLN A 398 -23.35 -14.67 -16.56
CA GLN A 398 -22.84 -13.49 -15.87
C GLN A 398 -21.77 -13.90 -14.86
N ASP A 399 -20.52 -13.62 -15.19
CA ASP A 399 -19.44 -13.55 -14.22
C ASP A 399 -19.67 -12.32 -13.33
N GLN A 400 -20.47 -12.48 -12.28
CA GLN A 400 -20.54 -11.50 -11.20
C GLN A 400 -19.32 -11.68 -10.32
N SER A 401 -18.24 -10.98 -10.68
CA SER A 401 -17.10 -10.79 -9.79
C SER A 401 -17.56 -9.97 -8.59
N ARG A 402 -17.69 -10.62 -7.44
CA ARG A 402 -17.93 -9.96 -6.16
C ARG A 402 -16.73 -9.09 -5.82
N ILE A 403 -16.97 -7.81 -5.79
CA ILE A 403 -16.05 -6.82 -5.29
C ILE A 403 -16.05 -6.90 -3.77
N SER A 404 -14.91 -7.19 -3.17
CA SER A 404 -14.75 -7.05 -1.71
C SER A 404 -14.91 -5.59 -1.32
N THR A 405 -15.97 -5.29 -0.59
CA THR A 405 -16.16 -4.00 0.05
C THR A 405 -15.30 -3.95 1.31
N SER A 406 -14.16 -3.29 1.24
CA SER A 406 -13.58 -2.71 2.45
C SER A 406 -14.55 -1.62 2.92
N GLN A 407 -15.20 -1.83 4.06
CA GLN A 407 -16.10 -0.85 4.66
C GLN A 407 -15.30 0.38 5.05
N GLU A 408 -15.60 1.51 4.41
CA GLU A 408 -15.20 2.82 4.90
C GLU A 408 -16.04 3.13 6.15
N TRP A 409 -15.37 3.26 7.28
CA TRP A 409 -16.01 3.65 8.53
C TRP A 409 -16.25 5.16 8.55
N THR A 410 -17.50 5.56 8.47
CA THR A 410 -17.94 6.89 8.90
C THR A 410 -18.24 6.84 10.38
N VAL A 411 -17.62 7.72 11.15
CA VAL A 411 -17.89 7.89 12.58
C VAL A 411 -19.24 8.61 12.71
N GLU A 412 -20.31 7.87 12.97
CA GLU A 412 -21.54 8.41 13.54
C GLU A 412 -21.52 8.23 15.06
N ARG A 413 -21.68 9.34 15.76
CA ARG A 413 -21.81 9.36 17.21
C ARG A 413 -23.21 8.87 17.60
N GLY A 414 -23.25 7.79 18.38
CA GLY A 414 -24.40 7.47 19.22
C GLY A 414 -24.97 6.07 19.07
N THR A 415 -24.97 5.36 20.19
CA THR A 415 -25.65 4.12 20.57
C THR A 415 -24.91 2.80 20.40
N GLY A 416 -24.85 2.03 21.47
CA GLY A 416 -24.54 0.57 21.62
C GLY A 416 -23.43 -0.09 20.78
N ALA A 417 -23.33 0.28 19.53
CA ALA A 417 -22.31 -0.20 18.58
C ALA A 417 -20.88 0.29 18.87
N GLY A 418 -20.74 1.43 19.54
CA GLY A 418 -19.42 1.99 19.88
C GLY A 418 -18.61 1.12 20.85
N LYS A 419 -19.27 0.41 21.76
CA LYS A 419 -18.59 -0.49 22.71
C LYS A 419 -18.07 -1.77 22.05
N ALA A 420 -18.77 -2.28 21.04
CA ALA A 420 -18.32 -3.44 20.27
C ALA A 420 -17.16 -3.07 19.34
N LEU A 421 -17.16 -1.86 18.79
CA LEU A 421 -16.08 -1.33 17.94
C LEU A 421 -14.79 -1.12 18.74
N VAL A 422 -14.87 -0.47 19.91
CA VAL A 422 -13.73 -0.27 20.80
C VAL A 422 -13.15 -1.61 21.25
N LYS A 423 -13.99 -2.60 21.55
CA LYS A 423 -13.55 -3.95 21.92
C LYS A 423 -12.87 -4.69 20.76
N LYS A 424 -13.29 -4.44 19.52
CA LYS A 424 -12.64 -4.97 18.31
C LYS A 424 -11.29 -4.26 18.04
N MET A 425 -11.23 -2.94 18.17
CA MET A 425 -9.98 -2.18 18.05
C MET A 425 -8.95 -2.60 19.11
N LEU A 426 -9.37 -2.78 20.36
CA LEU A 426 -8.48 -3.26 21.43
C LEU A 426 -7.95 -4.68 21.19
N SER A 427 -8.73 -5.58 20.53
CA SER A 427 -8.24 -6.91 20.17
C SER A 427 -7.29 -6.89 18.96
N GLU A 428 -7.48 -5.95 18.05
CA GLU A 428 -6.57 -5.71 16.92
C GLU A 428 -5.27 -5.06 17.41
N GLU A 429 -5.35 -4.11 18.36
CA GLU A 429 -4.18 -3.51 19.02
C GLU A 429 -3.38 -4.54 19.83
N GLN A 430 -4.03 -5.45 20.55
CA GLN A 430 -3.34 -6.52 21.29
C GLN A 430 -2.60 -7.48 20.37
N GLY A 431 -3.20 -7.91 19.26
CA GLY A 431 -2.53 -8.75 18.26
C GLY A 431 -1.35 -8.05 17.60
N LEU A 432 -1.47 -6.73 17.36
CA LEU A 432 -0.39 -5.92 16.84
C LEU A 432 0.74 -5.74 17.88
N GLN A 433 0.37 -5.60 19.14
CA GLN A 433 1.30 -5.47 20.25
C GLN A 433 2.08 -6.76 20.49
N GLU A 434 1.41 -7.92 20.45
CA GLU A 434 2.06 -9.25 20.52
C GLU A 434 3.02 -9.48 19.34
N PHE A 435 2.69 -8.99 18.13
CA PHE A 435 3.60 -9.02 16.97
C PHE A 435 4.86 -8.17 17.21
N LEU A 436 4.69 -7.00 17.83
CA LEU A 436 5.79 -6.07 18.08
C LEU A 436 6.67 -6.50 19.29
N GLU A 437 6.17 -7.36 20.15
CA GLU A 437 6.88 -7.89 21.32
C GLU A 437 7.70 -9.17 21.03
N ASN A 438 7.45 -9.86 19.93
CA ASN A 438 8.22 -10.98 19.41
C ASN A 438 9.20 -10.55 18.31
#